data_ea422d64c8d5305f781c0c4d06d59a25
#
_entry.id   ea422d64c8d5305f781c0c4d06d59a25
#
_cell.length_a   1.000
_cell.length_b   1.000
_cell.length_c   1.000
_cell.angle_alpha   90.00
_cell.angle_beta   90.00
_cell.angle_gamma   90.00
#
_symmetry.space_group_name_H-M   'P 1'
#
loop_
_entity.id
_entity.type
_entity.pdbx_description
1 polymer ?
#
loop_
_entity_poly.entity_id
_entity_poly.type
_entity_poly.pdbx_seq_one_letter_code
_entity_poly.pdbx_strand_id
1 'polypeptide(L)'
;YNITSRAKTVLGKVAQVVNNKPDFEFMVEGHTDDVPYRSKGNILDNWDLSVKRATAVVRILQNDYNVDPKRMTAAGRAEYVPVSTTEKSKNRRTRIVVLPKIDQFYSMIEEGMKDPAIGGK
;
A
#
# COMPACT_ATOMS: atom_id res chain seq x y z
N TYR A 1 -14.63 -5.13 5.02
CA TYR A 1 -13.91 -5.97 5.99
C TYR A 1 -13.40 -5.12 7.14
N ASN A 2 -13.08 -5.77 8.25
CA ASN A 2 -12.73 -5.09 9.49
C ASN A 2 -11.27 -5.36 9.86
N ILE A 3 -10.62 -4.34 10.40
CA ILE A 3 -9.27 -4.48 10.95
C ILE A 3 -9.40 -4.83 12.41
N THR A 4 -8.72 -5.91 12.83
CA THR A 4 -8.78 -6.39 14.19
C THR A 4 -8.08 -5.45 15.17
N SER A 5 -8.41 -5.55 16.47
CA SER A 5 -7.75 -4.78 17.52
C SER A 5 -6.24 -5.05 17.57
N ARG A 6 -5.86 -6.32 17.33
CA ARG A 6 -4.44 -6.70 17.29
C ARG A 6 -3.72 -6.00 16.13
N ALA A 7 -4.34 -5.96 14.97
CA ALA A 7 -3.78 -5.27 13.81
C ALA A 7 -3.64 -3.78 14.06
N LYS A 8 -4.63 -3.16 14.73
CA LYS A 8 -4.55 -1.75 15.11
C LYS A 8 -3.38 -1.46 16.04
N THR A 9 -3.10 -2.36 17.00
CA THR A 9 -1.96 -2.22 17.89
C THR A 9 -0.64 -2.26 17.11
N VAL A 10 -0.52 -3.16 16.15
CA VAL A 10 0.67 -3.23 15.27
C VAL A 10 0.79 -1.95 14.45
N LEU A 11 -0.32 -1.43 13.93
CA LEU A 11 -0.31 -0.18 13.16
C LEU A 11 0.15 1.02 14.01
N GLY A 12 -0.16 1.02 15.31
CA GLY A 12 0.36 2.03 16.21
C GLY A 12 1.88 2.04 16.28
N LYS A 13 2.49 0.86 16.29
CA LYS A 13 3.96 0.73 16.26
C LYS A 13 4.53 1.18 14.92
N VAL A 14 3.87 0.82 13.82
CA VAL A 14 4.24 1.28 12.48
C VAL A 14 4.19 2.82 12.43
N ALA A 15 3.13 3.42 12.96
CA ALA A 15 2.98 4.87 12.98
C ALA A 15 4.12 5.56 13.74
N GLN A 16 4.57 4.99 14.86
CA GLN A 16 5.72 5.54 15.58
C GLN A 16 6.96 5.57 14.71
N VAL A 17 7.22 4.49 13.99
CA VAL A 17 8.39 4.39 13.11
C VAL A 17 8.31 5.42 11.98
N VAL A 18 7.18 5.50 11.29
CA VAL A 18 7.05 6.42 10.14
C VAL A 18 7.01 7.88 10.57
N ASN A 19 6.46 8.19 11.75
CA ASN A 19 6.44 9.57 12.26
C ASN A 19 7.82 10.02 12.71
N ASN A 20 8.71 9.10 13.06
CA ASN A 20 10.11 9.42 13.36
C ASN A 20 10.97 9.62 12.10
N LYS A 21 10.40 9.38 10.92
CA LYS A 21 11.08 9.55 9.63
C LYS A 21 10.26 10.48 8.73
N PRO A 22 10.10 11.76 9.10
CA PRO A 22 9.15 12.65 8.42
C PRO A 22 9.48 12.93 6.95
N ASP A 23 10.71 12.67 6.52
CA ASP A 23 11.15 12.92 5.13
C ASP A 23 10.84 11.76 4.19
N PHE A 24 10.44 10.60 4.71
CA PHE A 24 10.14 9.46 3.86
C PHE A 24 8.65 9.39 3.53
N GLU A 25 8.37 9.04 2.29
CA GLU A 25 7.07 8.60 1.88
C GLU A 25 6.99 7.08 2.02
N PHE A 26 5.78 6.54 2.10
CA PHE A 26 5.59 5.11 2.16
C PHE A 26 4.30 4.67 1.49
N MET A 27 4.29 3.42 1.08
CA MET A 27 3.16 2.80 0.40
C MET A 27 2.59 1.71 1.30
N VAL A 28 1.28 1.71 1.44
CA VAL A 28 0.54 0.64 2.09
C VAL A 28 0.00 -0.27 1.00
N GLU A 29 0.47 -1.50 0.98
CA GLU A 29 0.21 -2.43 -0.11
C GLU A 29 -0.61 -3.60 0.42
N GLY A 30 -1.83 -3.77 -0.09
CA GLY A 30 -2.72 -4.86 0.28
C GLY A 30 -2.52 -6.08 -0.62
N HIS A 31 -2.65 -7.26 -0.04
CA HIS A 31 -2.54 -8.53 -0.73
C HIS A 31 -3.68 -9.46 -0.32
N THR A 32 -4.08 -10.33 -1.26
CA THR A 32 -5.08 -11.36 -1.00
C THR A 32 -4.48 -12.74 -1.24
N ASP A 33 -5.21 -13.79 -0.86
CA ASP A 33 -4.92 -15.14 -1.33
C ASP A 33 -5.51 -15.34 -2.74
N ASP A 34 -5.37 -16.54 -3.27
CA ASP A 34 -5.82 -16.88 -4.63
C ASP A 34 -7.27 -17.38 -4.70
N VAL A 35 -7.98 -17.39 -3.60
CA VAL A 35 -9.41 -17.73 -3.61
C VAL A 35 -10.17 -16.60 -4.28
N PRO A 36 -10.91 -16.87 -5.38
CA PRO A 36 -11.67 -15.81 -6.05
C PRO A 36 -12.66 -15.14 -5.10
N TYR A 37 -12.59 -13.82 -5.02
CA TYR A 37 -13.57 -13.06 -4.26
C TYR A 37 -14.85 -12.94 -5.07
N ARG A 38 -15.97 -13.33 -4.46
CA ARG A 38 -17.27 -13.16 -5.09
C ARG A 38 -17.71 -11.73 -4.91
N SER A 39 -18.11 -11.10 -6.01
CA SER A 39 -18.61 -9.73 -6.01
C SER A 39 -19.66 -9.53 -4.93
N LYS A 40 -19.43 -8.53 -4.07
CA LYS A 40 -20.33 -8.19 -2.97
C LYS A 40 -20.24 -6.70 -2.69
N GLY A 41 -21.35 -5.99 -2.86
CA GLY A 41 -21.35 -4.55 -2.69
C GLY A 41 -20.43 -3.87 -3.70
N ASN A 42 -19.51 -3.06 -3.19
CA ASN A 42 -18.57 -2.29 -4.01
C ASN A 42 -17.28 -3.03 -4.32
N ILE A 43 -17.14 -4.29 -3.86
CA ILE A 43 -15.93 -5.09 -4.09
C ILE A 43 -16.24 -6.10 -5.18
N LEU A 44 -15.57 -5.98 -6.33
CA LEU A 44 -15.79 -6.84 -7.48
C LEU A 44 -14.93 -8.10 -7.48
N ASP A 45 -13.66 -7.98 -7.07
CA ASP A 45 -12.67 -9.03 -7.20
C ASP A 45 -11.52 -8.83 -6.18
N ASN A 46 -10.48 -9.64 -6.32
CA ASN A 46 -9.31 -9.54 -5.44
C ASN A 46 -8.51 -8.24 -5.65
N TRP A 47 -8.57 -7.63 -6.82
CA TRP A 47 -7.98 -6.31 -7.01
C TRP A 47 -8.65 -5.28 -6.11
N ASP A 48 -9.97 -5.19 -6.16
CA ASP A 48 -10.72 -4.29 -5.30
C ASP A 48 -10.51 -4.60 -3.83
N LEU A 49 -10.54 -5.88 -3.46
CA LEU A 49 -10.35 -6.31 -2.09
C LEU A 49 -8.99 -5.86 -1.53
N SER A 50 -7.93 -6.05 -2.30
CA SER A 50 -6.58 -5.68 -1.87
C SER A 50 -6.43 -4.17 -1.69
N VAL A 51 -7.00 -3.39 -2.59
CA VAL A 51 -7.00 -1.92 -2.49
C VAL A 51 -7.82 -1.46 -1.28
N LYS A 52 -8.98 -2.06 -1.03
CA LYS A 52 -9.82 -1.73 0.12
C LYS A 52 -9.10 -2.02 1.44
N ARG A 53 -8.35 -3.11 1.51
CA ARG A 53 -7.53 -3.41 2.70
C ARG A 53 -6.47 -2.35 2.92
N ALA A 54 -5.77 -1.97 1.87
CA ALA A 54 -4.74 -0.93 1.96
C ALA A 54 -5.35 0.42 2.39
N THR A 55 -6.47 0.81 1.81
CA THR A 55 -7.15 2.07 2.16
C THR A 55 -7.62 2.09 3.60
N ALA A 56 -8.11 0.97 4.12
CA ALA A 56 -8.55 0.91 5.51
C ALA A 56 -7.36 1.13 6.47
N VAL A 57 -6.20 0.55 6.15
CA VAL A 57 -4.98 0.75 6.94
C VAL A 57 -4.54 2.21 6.87
N VAL A 58 -4.54 2.81 5.68
CA VAL A 58 -4.18 4.23 5.50
C VAL A 58 -5.08 5.12 6.34
N ARG A 59 -6.39 4.88 6.35
CA ARG A 59 -7.33 5.67 7.16
C ARG A 59 -7.04 5.58 8.65
N ILE A 60 -6.67 4.41 9.14
CA ILE A 60 -6.30 4.25 10.55
C ILE A 60 -5.02 5.02 10.86
N LEU A 61 -4.00 4.90 10.02
CA LEU A 61 -2.76 5.63 10.22
C LEU A 61 -2.99 7.14 10.23
N GLN A 62 -3.82 7.62 9.32
CA GLN A 62 -4.15 9.05 9.22
C GLN A 62 -5.00 9.53 10.40
N ASN A 63 -6.08 8.83 10.70
CA ASN A 63 -7.11 9.32 11.61
C ASN A 63 -6.80 9.00 13.08
N ASP A 64 -6.21 7.83 13.35
CA ASP A 64 -5.97 7.37 14.71
C ASP A 64 -4.54 7.67 15.17
N TYR A 65 -3.59 7.75 14.26
CA TYR A 65 -2.18 7.92 14.59
C TYR A 65 -1.53 9.17 13.99
N ASN A 66 -2.34 10.02 13.38
CA ASN A 66 -1.90 11.34 12.91
C ASN A 66 -0.73 11.29 11.91
N VAL A 67 -0.71 10.27 11.07
CA VAL A 67 0.27 10.20 9.99
C VAL A 67 -0.16 11.12 8.85
N ASP A 68 0.77 11.89 8.32
CA ASP A 68 0.49 12.85 7.26
C ASP A 68 0.06 12.12 5.97
N PRO A 69 -1.16 12.37 5.47
CA PRO A 69 -1.65 11.68 4.28
C PRO A 69 -0.84 11.99 3.01
N LYS A 70 -0.13 13.12 2.97
CA LYS A 70 0.74 13.45 1.83
C LYS A 70 1.89 12.48 1.66
N ARG A 71 2.21 11.72 2.70
CA ARG A 71 3.33 10.77 2.71
C ARG A 71 2.89 9.36 2.41
N MET A 72 1.60 9.11 2.22
CA MET A 72 1.05 7.77 2.08
C MET A 72 0.49 7.53 0.68
N THR A 73 0.72 6.32 0.18
CA THR A 73 0.08 5.79 -1.02
C THR A 73 -0.57 4.46 -0.66
N ALA A 74 -1.80 4.25 -1.09
CA ALA A 74 -2.48 2.97 -0.96
C ALA A 74 -2.41 2.22 -2.28
N ALA A 75 -2.08 0.94 -2.23
CA ALA A 75 -1.96 0.10 -3.42
C ALA A 75 -2.49 -1.30 -3.17
N GLY A 76 -2.91 -1.99 -4.22
CA GLY A 76 -3.37 -3.36 -4.18
C GLY A 76 -2.62 -4.22 -5.18
N ARG A 77 -2.32 -5.45 -4.78
CA ARG A 77 -1.61 -6.42 -5.62
C ARG A 77 -2.44 -7.66 -5.93
N ALA A 78 -3.70 -7.69 -5.49
CA ALA A 78 -4.57 -8.86 -5.60
C ALA A 78 -3.88 -10.12 -5.05
N GLU A 79 -3.95 -11.25 -5.77
CA GLU A 79 -3.34 -12.52 -5.36
C GLU A 79 -1.99 -12.80 -6.01
N TYR A 80 -1.46 -11.86 -6.79
CA TYR A 80 -0.37 -12.14 -7.73
C TYR A 80 1.04 -12.12 -7.14
N VAL A 81 1.19 -11.76 -5.87
CA VAL A 81 2.49 -11.74 -5.19
C VAL A 81 2.39 -12.54 -3.89
N PRO A 82 2.26 -13.87 -3.98
CA PRO A 82 2.13 -14.70 -2.79
C PRO A 82 3.48 -14.83 -2.05
N VAL A 83 3.40 -14.96 -0.73
CA VAL A 83 4.56 -15.30 0.10
C VAL A 83 4.56 -16.78 0.48
N SER A 84 3.45 -17.47 0.27
CA SER A 84 3.34 -18.90 0.53
C SER A 84 2.50 -19.56 -0.55
N THR A 85 2.93 -20.74 -1.01
CA THR A 85 2.17 -21.56 -1.96
C THR A 85 1.26 -22.56 -1.26
N THR A 86 1.41 -22.72 0.05
CA THR A 86 0.69 -23.72 0.84
C THR A 86 -0.25 -23.12 1.88
N GLU A 87 0.12 -21.99 2.49
CA GLU A 87 -0.66 -21.35 3.53
C GLU A 87 -1.29 -20.05 3.04
N LYS A 88 -2.55 -20.14 2.62
CA LYS A 88 -3.27 -18.98 2.04
C LYS A 88 -3.39 -17.82 3.01
N SER A 89 -3.51 -18.09 4.30
CA SER A 89 -3.63 -17.04 5.31
C SER A 89 -2.42 -16.10 5.34
N LYS A 90 -1.25 -16.58 4.99
CA LYS A 90 -0.04 -15.74 4.93
C LYS A 90 -0.07 -14.75 3.77
N ASN A 91 -0.86 -15.04 2.74
CA ASN A 91 -0.99 -14.17 1.58
C ASN A 91 -2.00 -13.05 1.81
N ARG A 92 -2.91 -13.21 2.77
CA ARG A 92 -3.87 -12.17 3.17
C ARG A 92 -3.17 -11.22 4.12
N ARG A 93 -2.47 -10.23 3.56
CA ARG A 93 -1.62 -9.35 4.35
C ARG A 93 -1.60 -7.92 3.82
N THR A 94 -1.10 -7.03 4.65
CA THR A 94 -0.75 -5.67 4.27
C THR A 94 0.74 -5.48 4.46
N ARG A 95 1.39 -4.87 3.49
CA ARG A 95 2.83 -4.61 3.52
C ARG A 95 3.06 -3.10 3.52
N ILE A 96 3.95 -2.64 4.39
CA ILE A 96 4.38 -1.24 4.39
C ILE A 96 5.72 -1.15 3.67
N VAL A 97 5.75 -0.38 2.61
CA VAL A 97 6.95 -0.19 1.79
C VAL A 97 7.42 1.25 1.96
N VAL A 98 8.61 1.43 2.52
CA VAL A 98 9.21 2.76 2.65
C VAL A 98 9.81 3.15 1.31
N LEU A 99 9.43 4.35 0.85
CA LEU A 99 9.91 4.89 -0.39
C LEU A 99 11.00 5.92 -0.07
N PRO A 100 12.25 5.69 -0.49
CA PRO A 100 13.31 6.64 -0.22
C PRO A 100 13.08 7.94 -0.97
N LYS A 101 13.69 9.02 -0.47
CA LYS A 101 13.65 10.32 -1.13
C LYS A 101 14.50 10.24 -2.39
N ILE A 102 13.87 10.33 -3.54
CA ILE A 102 14.53 10.09 -4.84
C ILE A 102 14.32 11.27 -5.80
N ASP A 103 14.44 12.48 -5.29
CA ASP A 103 14.22 13.69 -6.10
C ASP A 103 15.05 13.69 -7.38
N GLN A 104 16.32 13.28 -7.30
CA GLN A 104 17.18 13.19 -8.48
C GLN A 104 16.65 12.17 -9.49
N PHE A 105 16.16 11.04 -8.99
CA PHE A 105 15.59 10.02 -9.86
C PHE A 105 14.33 10.51 -10.57
N TYR A 106 13.46 11.20 -9.87
CA TYR A 106 12.27 11.82 -10.48
C TYR A 106 12.66 12.87 -11.52
N SER A 107 13.66 13.69 -11.25
CA SER A 107 14.15 14.67 -12.21
C SER A 107 14.68 14.02 -13.49
N MET A 108 15.41 12.90 -13.35
CA MET A 108 15.89 12.14 -14.50
C MET A 108 14.75 11.57 -15.33
N ILE A 109 13.69 11.05 -14.68
CA ILE A 109 12.51 10.53 -15.38
C ILE A 109 11.80 11.67 -16.11
N GLU A 110 11.60 12.81 -15.47
CA GLU A 110 10.94 13.96 -16.09
C GLU A 110 11.71 14.46 -17.33
N GLU A 111 13.03 14.55 -17.24
CA GLU A 111 13.86 14.91 -18.38
C GLU A 111 13.75 13.88 -19.50
N GLY A 112 13.78 12.59 -19.17
CA GLY A 112 13.61 11.53 -20.13
C GLY A 112 12.25 11.56 -20.81
N MET A 113 11.19 11.87 -20.08
CA MET A 113 9.84 11.98 -20.63
C MET A 113 9.69 13.18 -21.58
N LYS A 114 10.54 14.19 -21.47
CA LYS A 114 10.57 15.32 -22.38
C LYS A 114 11.34 15.03 -23.67
N ASP A 115 12.11 13.95 -23.73
CA ASP A 115 12.85 13.55 -24.91
C ASP A 115 11.89 12.91 -25.91
N PRO A 116 11.77 13.46 -27.15
CA PRO A 116 10.89 12.88 -28.16
C PRO A 116 11.21 11.43 -28.52
N ALA A 117 12.48 11.01 -28.35
CA ALA A 117 12.91 9.65 -28.66
C ALA A 117 12.29 8.59 -27.73
N ILE A 118 11.85 8.97 -26.52
CA ILE A 118 11.23 8.07 -25.56
C ILE A 118 9.79 8.44 -25.23
N GLY A 119 9.14 9.20 -26.11
CA GLY A 119 7.72 9.48 -26.03
C GLY A 119 7.33 10.70 -25.24
N GLY A 120 8.28 11.50 -24.78
CA GLY A 120 8.00 12.81 -24.19
C GLY A 120 7.55 13.79 -25.28
N LYS A 121 6.59 14.62 -24.95
CA LYS A 121 6.12 15.64 -25.90
C LYS A 121 6.34 17.03 -25.39
#